data_ae6c01cade2fc9edd8c79c4de3713cbd
#
_entry.id   ae6c01cade2fc9edd8c79c4de3713cbd
#
_cell.length_a   1.000
_cell.length_b   1.000
_cell.length_c   1.000
_cell.angle_alpha   90.00
_cell.angle_beta   90.00
_cell.angle_gamma   90.00
#
_symmetry.space_group_name_H-M   'P 1'
#
loop_
_entity.id
_entity.type
_entity.pdbx_description
1 polymer ?
#
loop_
_entity_poly.entity_id
_entity_poly.type
_entity_poly.pdbx_seq_one_letter_code
_entity_poly.pdbx_strand_id
1 'polypeptide(L)'
;QQKLRDQLWEVANRLRGNMSASDFMYFTLGFIFYKYLSEKIETYANSALDDDEVTFKELWEMTDSDAPELQEEVKNQCLENIGYFIEPKFLFSSVIEAIKRKENVLPMLERSLKRIEDSTLGQDSEEDFGGLFSDIDLASPKLGKTADDKNTLVSNVLLALDDIDFGVEASQEIDILGDAYEYMISQFAAGAGKKAGEFYTPQEVSRILAEIVTLGHNRLRNVYDPTCGSGSLLLRAASIGKAAYI
;
A
#
# COMPACT_ATOMS: atom_id res chain seq x y z
N GLN A 1 3.04 11.44 -13.91
CA GLN A 1 3.64 11.76 -12.59
C GLN A 1 3.04 13.03 -11.96
N GLN A 2 2.99 14.20 -12.65
CA GLN A 2 2.46 15.43 -12.04
C GLN A 2 0.98 15.29 -11.63
N LYS A 3 0.13 14.71 -12.46
CA LYS A 3 -1.29 14.44 -12.13
C LYS A 3 -1.45 13.60 -10.85
N LEU A 4 -0.64 12.55 -10.71
CA LEU A 4 -0.62 11.71 -9.52
C LEU A 4 -0.25 12.52 -8.26
N ARG A 5 0.79 13.34 -8.34
CA ARG A 5 1.23 14.22 -7.25
C ARG A 5 0.14 15.20 -6.83
N ASP A 6 -0.54 15.80 -7.78
CA ASP A 6 -1.64 16.76 -7.52
C ASP A 6 -2.83 16.05 -6.84
N GLN A 7 -3.20 14.86 -7.31
CA GLN A 7 -4.26 14.03 -6.69
C GLN A 7 -3.90 13.62 -5.26
N LEU A 8 -2.69 13.11 -5.04
CA LEU A 8 -2.20 12.73 -3.70
C LEU A 8 -2.17 13.93 -2.74
N TRP A 9 -1.77 15.10 -3.25
CA TRP A 9 -1.78 16.32 -2.47
C TRP A 9 -3.20 16.78 -2.09
N GLU A 10 -4.17 16.57 -2.96
CA GLU A 10 -5.58 16.86 -2.67
C GLU A 10 -6.11 15.92 -1.57
N VAL A 11 -5.82 14.62 -1.66
CA VAL A 11 -6.12 13.64 -0.60
C VAL A 11 -5.51 14.11 0.72
N ALA A 12 -4.24 14.49 0.67
CA ALA A 12 -3.51 15.04 1.80
C ALA A 12 -4.21 16.26 2.42
N ASN A 13 -4.70 17.18 1.65
CA ASN A 13 -5.35 18.38 2.15
C ASN A 13 -6.73 18.12 2.79
N ARG A 14 -7.45 17.08 2.38
CA ARG A 14 -8.76 16.71 2.96
C ARG A 14 -8.66 16.30 4.44
N LEU A 15 -7.55 15.71 4.83
CA LEU A 15 -7.30 15.33 6.22
C LEU A 15 -6.68 16.45 7.08
N ARG A 16 -6.12 17.49 6.48
CA ARG A 16 -5.25 18.51 7.11
C ARG A 16 -5.91 19.32 8.26
N GLY A 17 -7.18 19.22 8.49
CA GLY A 17 -7.88 20.06 9.51
C GLY A 17 -7.81 19.56 10.95
N ASN A 18 -7.54 18.27 11.18
CA ASN A 18 -7.78 17.63 12.49
C ASN A 18 -6.56 16.93 13.11
N MET A 19 -5.44 16.81 12.38
CA MET A 19 -4.28 16.01 12.80
C MET A 19 -2.97 16.77 12.64
N SER A 20 -1.92 16.32 13.37
CA SER A 20 -0.56 16.73 13.06
C SER A 20 -0.12 16.18 11.71
N ALA A 21 0.85 16.84 11.04
CA ALA A 21 1.35 16.39 9.74
C ALA A 21 1.89 14.95 9.79
N SER A 22 2.50 14.54 10.91
CA SER A 22 3.03 13.18 11.08
C SER A 22 1.92 12.13 11.24
N ASP A 23 0.92 12.40 12.09
CA ASP A 23 -0.19 11.44 12.27
C ASP A 23 -0.93 11.21 10.96
N PHE A 24 -1.18 12.29 10.24
CA PHE A 24 -1.81 12.30 8.96
C PHE A 24 -1.04 11.49 7.90
N MET A 25 0.29 11.58 7.90
CA MET A 25 1.16 10.83 7.01
C MET A 25 0.92 9.32 7.12
N TYR A 26 0.93 8.78 8.35
CA TYR A 26 0.77 7.34 8.57
C TYR A 26 -0.57 6.81 8.05
N PHE A 27 -1.69 7.52 8.31
CA PHE A 27 -2.99 7.13 7.78
C PHE A 27 -3.02 7.14 6.25
N THR A 28 -2.52 8.23 5.63
CA THR A 28 -2.55 8.36 4.18
C THR A 28 -1.69 7.31 3.49
N LEU A 29 -0.45 7.12 3.97
CA LEU A 29 0.46 6.12 3.41
C LEU A 29 -0.06 4.70 3.60
N GLY A 30 -0.62 4.38 4.76
CA GLY A 30 -1.21 3.08 5.00
C GLY A 30 -2.43 2.79 4.13
N PHE A 31 -3.29 3.79 3.88
CA PHE A 31 -4.44 3.61 2.96
C PHE A 31 -4.02 3.51 1.49
N ILE A 32 -2.99 4.25 1.06
CA ILE A 32 -2.38 4.09 -0.26
C ILE A 32 -1.85 2.67 -0.41
N PHE A 33 -1.13 2.16 0.59
CA PHE A 33 -0.56 0.83 0.54
C PHE A 33 -1.65 -0.26 0.56
N TYR A 34 -2.67 -0.10 1.39
CA TYR A 34 -3.83 -1.00 1.40
C TYR A 34 -4.53 -1.05 0.03
N LYS A 35 -4.76 0.11 -0.61
CA LYS A 35 -5.33 0.17 -1.96
C LYS A 35 -4.45 -0.59 -2.96
N TYR A 36 -3.15 -0.30 -2.97
CA TYR A 36 -2.20 -0.96 -3.86
C TYR A 36 -2.19 -2.48 -3.70
N LEU A 37 -2.12 -2.97 -2.45
CA LEU A 37 -2.16 -4.42 -2.18
C LEU A 37 -3.49 -5.04 -2.64
N SER A 38 -4.61 -4.35 -2.41
CA SER A 38 -5.93 -4.81 -2.84
C SER A 38 -6.04 -4.90 -4.36
N GLU A 39 -5.59 -3.89 -5.09
CA GLU A 39 -5.61 -3.90 -6.56
C GLU A 39 -4.66 -4.96 -7.12
N LYS A 40 -3.49 -5.11 -6.54
CA LYS A 40 -2.50 -6.10 -6.95
C LYS A 40 -3.02 -7.54 -6.83
N ILE A 41 -3.66 -7.88 -5.70
CA ILE A 41 -4.20 -9.23 -5.52
C ILE A 41 -5.43 -9.45 -6.41
N GLU A 42 -6.31 -8.46 -6.57
CA GLU A 42 -7.50 -8.57 -7.43
C GLU A 42 -7.08 -8.80 -8.89
N THR A 43 -6.10 -8.05 -9.39
CA THR A 43 -5.52 -8.24 -10.73
C THR A 43 -4.87 -9.61 -10.88
N TYR A 44 -4.05 -10.03 -9.92
CA TYR A 44 -3.37 -11.33 -9.96
C TYR A 44 -4.37 -12.49 -9.94
N ALA A 45 -5.34 -12.47 -9.01
CA ALA A 45 -6.34 -13.52 -8.87
C ALA A 45 -7.23 -13.62 -10.11
N ASN A 46 -7.65 -12.50 -10.71
CA ASN A 46 -8.39 -12.50 -11.96
C ASN A 46 -7.56 -13.08 -13.12
N SER A 47 -6.26 -12.77 -13.18
CA SER A 47 -5.37 -13.36 -14.19
C SER A 47 -5.18 -14.87 -14.00
N ALA A 48 -5.18 -15.35 -12.75
CA ALA A 48 -5.10 -16.78 -12.45
C ALA A 48 -6.39 -17.54 -12.83
N LEU A 49 -7.52 -16.83 -12.91
CA LEU A 49 -8.85 -17.34 -13.24
C LEU A 49 -9.27 -17.11 -14.70
N ASP A 50 -8.39 -16.58 -15.56
CA ASP A 50 -8.73 -16.21 -16.95
C ASP A 50 -9.28 -17.40 -17.76
N ASP A 51 -8.77 -18.60 -17.51
CA ASP A 51 -9.24 -19.84 -18.16
C ASP A 51 -10.61 -20.34 -17.62
N ASP A 52 -11.01 -19.89 -16.41
CA ASP A 52 -12.24 -20.35 -15.74
C ASP A 52 -13.47 -19.47 -16.05
N GLU A 53 -13.29 -18.39 -16.82
CA GLU A 53 -14.35 -17.44 -17.21
C GLU A 53 -15.12 -16.85 -15.98
N VAL A 54 -14.48 -16.80 -14.80
CA VAL A 54 -15.03 -16.30 -13.55
C VAL A 54 -14.08 -15.29 -12.91
N THR A 55 -14.61 -14.22 -12.32
CA THR A 55 -13.81 -13.25 -11.61
C THR A 55 -13.53 -13.67 -10.17
N PHE A 56 -12.49 -13.11 -9.57
CA PHE A 56 -12.13 -13.35 -8.18
C PHE A 56 -13.28 -13.08 -7.20
N LYS A 57 -14.09 -12.05 -7.43
CA LYS A 57 -15.28 -11.74 -6.62
C LYS A 57 -16.39 -12.75 -6.82
N GLU A 58 -16.69 -13.08 -8.07
CA GLU A 58 -17.73 -14.06 -8.41
C GLU A 58 -17.42 -15.43 -7.83
N LEU A 59 -16.19 -15.89 -7.89
CA LEU A 59 -15.76 -17.17 -7.30
C LEU A 59 -16.10 -17.26 -5.79
N TRP A 60 -15.95 -16.15 -5.05
CA TRP A 60 -16.28 -16.13 -3.60
C TRP A 60 -17.78 -16.01 -3.31
N GLU A 61 -18.59 -15.70 -4.30
CA GLU A 61 -20.06 -15.69 -4.23
C GLU A 61 -20.68 -17.03 -4.68
N MET A 62 -19.88 -17.88 -5.37
CA MET A 62 -20.34 -19.21 -5.81
C MET A 62 -20.60 -20.14 -4.63
N THR A 63 -21.64 -20.96 -4.77
CA THR A 63 -22.07 -21.97 -3.78
C THR A 63 -21.98 -23.40 -4.33
N ASP A 64 -21.39 -23.56 -5.51
CA ASP A 64 -21.22 -24.84 -6.17
C ASP A 64 -20.23 -25.74 -5.45
N SER A 65 -20.32 -27.06 -5.66
CA SER A 65 -19.47 -28.05 -4.98
C SER A 65 -17.98 -27.88 -5.24
N ASP A 66 -17.62 -27.32 -6.38
CA ASP A 66 -16.24 -27.21 -6.85
C ASP A 66 -15.61 -25.84 -6.46
N ALA A 67 -16.45 -24.86 -6.07
CA ALA A 67 -15.99 -23.53 -5.67
C ALA A 67 -14.98 -23.54 -4.52
N PRO A 68 -15.12 -24.33 -3.43
CA PRO A 68 -14.15 -24.35 -2.33
C PRO A 68 -12.75 -24.83 -2.74
N GLU A 69 -12.67 -25.77 -3.68
CA GLU A 69 -11.37 -26.28 -4.18
C GLU A 69 -10.66 -25.20 -4.98
N LEU A 70 -11.37 -24.54 -5.90
CA LEU A 70 -10.83 -23.44 -6.72
C LEU A 70 -10.47 -22.21 -5.85
N GLN A 71 -11.28 -21.88 -4.84
CA GLN A 71 -10.98 -20.81 -3.88
C GLN A 71 -9.66 -21.06 -3.14
N GLU A 72 -9.44 -22.29 -2.67
CA GLU A 72 -8.20 -22.64 -1.96
C GLU A 72 -7.00 -22.66 -2.91
N GLU A 73 -7.18 -23.11 -4.16
CA GLU A 73 -6.13 -23.05 -5.19
C GLU A 73 -5.70 -21.61 -5.47
N VAL A 74 -6.64 -20.70 -5.76
CA VAL A 74 -6.34 -19.28 -6.01
C VAL A 74 -5.66 -18.63 -4.80
N LYS A 75 -6.13 -18.94 -3.59
CA LYS A 75 -5.52 -18.44 -2.37
C LYS A 75 -4.07 -18.91 -2.24
N ASN A 76 -3.79 -20.19 -2.48
CA ASN A 76 -2.43 -20.74 -2.42
C ASN A 76 -1.53 -20.11 -3.47
N GLN A 77 -2.01 -19.92 -4.70
CA GLN A 77 -1.28 -19.21 -5.76
C GLN A 77 -0.95 -17.77 -5.36
N CYS A 78 -1.87 -17.05 -4.71
CA CYS A 78 -1.61 -15.70 -4.20
C CYS A 78 -0.52 -15.72 -3.12
N LEU A 79 -0.59 -16.63 -2.16
CA LEU A 79 0.43 -16.74 -1.10
C LEU A 79 1.81 -17.08 -1.65
N GLU A 80 1.90 -18.00 -2.60
CA GLU A 80 3.16 -18.42 -3.22
C GLU A 80 3.79 -17.35 -4.11
N ASN A 81 2.98 -16.60 -4.89
CA ASN A 81 3.52 -15.72 -5.94
C ASN A 81 3.56 -14.23 -5.55
N ILE A 82 2.66 -13.77 -4.66
CA ILE A 82 2.62 -12.38 -4.20
C ILE A 82 2.80 -12.23 -2.69
N GLY A 83 2.83 -13.34 -1.95
CA GLY A 83 3.22 -13.40 -0.54
C GLY A 83 2.11 -13.10 0.46
N TYR A 84 0.89 -12.77 0.05
CA TYR A 84 -0.24 -12.47 0.94
C TYR A 84 -1.57 -12.79 0.27
N PHE A 85 -2.65 -12.78 1.08
CA PHE A 85 -4.02 -13.00 0.59
C PHE A 85 -5.02 -12.05 1.24
N ILE A 86 -5.98 -11.55 0.43
CA ILE A 86 -7.12 -10.75 0.87
C ILE A 86 -8.38 -11.35 0.26
N GLU A 87 -9.35 -11.78 1.09
CA GLU A 87 -10.65 -12.22 0.58
C GLU A 87 -11.39 -11.07 -0.14
N PRO A 88 -12.15 -11.34 -1.22
CA PRO A 88 -12.82 -10.30 -2.02
C PRO A 88 -13.63 -9.28 -1.21
N LYS A 89 -14.33 -9.72 -0.17
CA LYS A 89 -15.12 -8.84 0.71
C LYS A 89 -14.29 -7.80 1.48
N PHE A 90 -12.96 -8.00 1.58
CA PHE A 90 -12.02 -7.11 2.26
C PHE A 90 -11.14 -6.32 1.31
N LEU A 91 -11.38 -6.41 0.00
CA LEU A 91 -10.69 -5.59 -0.99
C LEU A 91 -11.07 -4.10 -0.84
N PHE A 92 -10.16 -3.24 -1.28
CA PHE A 92 -10.39 -1.80 -1.32
C PHE A 92 -11.67 -1.47 -2.11
N SER A 93 -11.88 -2.09 -3.27
CA SER A 93 -13.08 -1.94 -4.10
C SER A 93 -14.37 -2.28 -3.33
N SER A 94 -14.37 -3.33 -2.51
CA SER A 94 -15.52 -3.72 -1.67
C SER A 94 -15.78 -2.72 -0.53
N VAL A 95 -14.71 -2.14 0.05
CA VAL A 95 -14.84 -1.05 1.04
C VAL A 95 -15.44 0.20 0.38
N ILE A 96 -15.02 0.56 -0.82
CA ILE A 96 -15.58 1.69 -1.59
C ILE A 96 -17.07 1.47 -1.88
N GLU A 97 -17.47 0.26 -2.25
CA GLU A 97 -18.90 -0.08 -2.44
C GLU A 97 -19.70 0.09 -1.15
N ALA A 98 -19.18 -0.34 0.00
CA ALA A 98 -19.81 -0.13 1.31
C ALA A 98 -19.96 1.37 1.66
N ILE A 99 -18.95 2.18 1.34
CA ILE A 99 -19.03 3.65 1.49
C ILE A 99 -20.15 4.23 0.62
N LYS A 100 -20.24 3.81 -0.65
CA LYS A 100 -21.30 4.24 -1.58
C LYS A 100 -22.70 3.85 -1.08
N ARG A 101 -22.82 2.74 -0.34
CA ARG A 101 -24.05 2.34 0.37
C ARG A 101 -24.25 3.05 1.72
N LYS A 102 -23.38 3.97 2.11
CA LYS A 102 -23.41 4.74 3.37
C LYS A 102 -23.30 3.86 4.62
N GLU A 103 -22.58 2.77 4.55
CA GLU A 103 -22.29 1.89 5.67
C GLU A 103 -21.17 2.45 6.56
N ASN A 104 -21.10 2.00 7.81
CA ASN A 104 -19.94 2.24 8.65
C ASN A 104 -18.82 1.28 8.24
N VAL A 105 -17.78 1.80 7.61
CA VAL A 105 -16.69 1.00 7.05
C VAL A 105 -15.51 0.79 7.99
N LEU A 106 -15.45 1.49 9.14
CA LEU A 106 -14.32 1.37 10.06
C LEU A 106 -14.06 -0.08 10.53
N PRO A 107 -15.09 -0.86 10.96
CA PRO A 107 -14.87 -2.24 11.37
C PRO A 107 -14.46 -3.15 10.21
N MET A 108 -14.94 -2.88 9.00
CA MET A 108 -14.57 -3.62 7.80
C MET A 108 -13.11 -3.33 7.44
N LEU A 109 -12.73 -2.05 7.42
CA LEU A 109 -11.36 -1.62 7.12
C LEU A 109 -10.35 -2.17 8.13
N GLU A 110 -10.65 -2.11 9.44
CA GLU A 110 -9.80 -2.70 10.49
C GLU A 110 -9.55 -4.19 10.24
N ARG A 111 -10.61 -4.94 9.89
CA ARG A 111 -10.50 -6.35 9.55
C ARG A 111 -9.69 -6.56 8.26
N SER A 112 -9.88 -5.72 7.25
CA SER A 112 -9.14 -5.80 5.99
C SER A 112 -7.64 -5.69 6.22
N LEU A 113 -7.20 -4.67 6.97
CA LEU A 113 -5.79 -4.45 7.30
C LEU A 113 -5.22 -5.65 8.07
N LYS A 114 -5.94 -6.10 9.10
CA LYS A 114 -5.51 -7.26 9.89
C LYS A 114 -5.46 -8.55 9.08
N ARG A 115 -6.40 -8.78 8.16
CA ARG A 115 -6.43 -10.00 7.33
C ARG A 115 -5.24 -10.09 6.39
N ILE A 116 -4.70 -8.98 5.92
CA ILE A 116 -3.47 -8.96 5.12
C ILE A 116 -2.32 -9.53 5.97
N GLU A 117 -2.09 -8.98 7.17
CA GLU A 117 -1.04 -9.45 8.08
C GLU A 117 -1.27 -10.91 8.49
N ASP A 118 -2.48 -11.28 8.93
CA ASP A 118 -2.81 -12.63 9.37
C ASP A 118 -2.61 -13.68 8.26
N SER A 119 -2.77 -13.30 6.98
CA SER A 119 -2.63 -14.23 5.85
C SER A 119 -1.20 -14.69 5.61
N THR A 120 -0.22 -13.95 6.10
CA THR A 120 1.21 -14.24 5.91
C THR A 120 1.82 -15.06 7.04
N LEU A 121 1.05 -15.36 8.10
CA LEU A 121 1.53 -16.16 9.23
C LEU A 121 1.98 -17.56 8.80
N GLY A 122 3.24 -17.89 9.08
CA GLY A 122 3.86 -19.15 8.67
C GLY A 122 4.33 -19.18 7.21
N GLN A 123 4.24 -18.07 6.48
CA GLN A 123 4.78 -17.89 5.11
C GLN A 123 6.15 -17.22 5.16
N ASP A 124 6.91 -17.32 4.08
CA ASP A 124 8.20 -16.64 3.93
C ASP A 124 8.10 -15.11 4.02
N SER A 125 6.93 -14.57 3.71
CA SER A 125 6.59 -13.13 3.74
C SER A 125 6.16 -12.62 5.12
N GLU A 126 6.07 -13.45 6.15
CA GLU A 126 5.57 -13.06 7.48
C GLU A 126 6.35 -11.86 8.07
N GLU A 127 7.67 -11.86 7.93
CA GLU A 127 8.52 -10.77 8.44
C GLU A 127 8.27 -9.44 7.70
N ASP A 128 7.88 -9.50 6.42
CA ASP A 128 7.63 -8.31 5.59
C ASP A 128 6.28 -7.64 5.90
N PHE A 129 5.29 -8.43 6.34
CA PHE A 129 3.92 -7.96 6.59
C PHE A 129 3.58 -7.79 8.07
N GLY A 130 4.37 -8.38 8.96
CA GLY A 130 4.11 -8.31 10.41
C GLY A 130 4.16 -6.88 10.95
N GLY A 131 3.02 -6.37 11.44
CA GLY A 131 2.89 -5.01 11.96
C GLY A 131 2.85 -3.91 10.91
N LEU A 132 2.64 -4.25 9.65
CA LEU A 132 2.61 -3.31 8.50
C LEU A 132 1.65 -2.14 8.70
N PHE A 133 0.52 -2.39 9.35
CA PHE A 133 -0.53 -1.40 9.61
C PHE A 133 -0.63 -1.00 11.08
N SER A 134 0.36 -1.29 11.91
CA SER A 134 0.36 -1.02 13.35
C SER A 134 0.19 0.46 13.71
N ASP A 135 0.62 1.37 12.81
CA ASP A 135 0.50 2.81 12.99
C ASP A 135 -0.89 3.36 12.65
N ILE A 136 -1.78 2.52 12.10
CA ILE A 136 -3.15 2.92 11.72
C ILE A 136 -4.13 2.62 12.86
N ASP A 137 -4.32 3.58 13.76
CA ASP A 137 -5.32 3.51 14.83
C ASP A 137 -6.65 4.14 14.39
N LEU A 138 -7.57 3.32 13.86
CA LEU A 138 -8.92 3.76 13.46
C LEU A 138 -9.82 4.18 14.64
N ALA A 139 -9.45 3.82 15.87
CA ALA A 139 -10.14 4.26 17.07
C ALA A 139 -9.67 5.65 17.54
N SER A 140 -8.57 6.17 16.99
CA SER A 140 -7.94 7.44 17.38
C SER A 140 -8.93 8.60 17.42
N PRO A 141 -8.95 9.41 18.51
CA PRO A 141 -9.74 10.63 18.59
C PRO A 141 -9.29 11.70 17.59
N LYS A 142 -8.11 11.54 16.98
CA LYS A 142 -7.58 12.41 15.93
C LYS A 142 -8.39 12.32 14.64
N LEU A 143 -9.04 11.18 14.36
CA LEU A 143 -9.93 10.99 13.22
C LEU A 143 -11.29 11.66 13.39
N GLY A 144 -11.72 11.90 14.60
CA GLY A 144 -13.00 12.52 14.92
C GLY A 144 -13.43 12.25 16.35
N LYS A 145 -14.40 13.03 16.84
CA LYS A 145 -14.90 12.90 18.22
C LYS A 145 -15.91 11.77 18.37
N THR A 146 -16.69 11.51 17.32
CA THR A 146 -17.70 10.45 17.29
C THR A 146 -17.32 9.36 16.28
N ALA A 147 -17.96 8.22 16.36
CA ALA A 147 -17.78 7.15 15.36
C ALA A 147 -18.18 7.62 13.95
N ASP A 148 -19.24 8.42 13.85
CA ASP A 148 -19.72 8.95 12.57
C ASP A 148 -18.74 9.97 11.99
N ASP A 149 -18.13 10.84 12.81
CA ASP A 149 -17.09 11.77 12.35
C ASP A 149 -15.88 11.01 11.77
N LYS A 150 -15.43 9.96 12.49
CA LYS A 150 -14.32 9.12 12.06
C LYS A 150 -14.64 8.39 10.75
N ASN A 151 -15.84 7.78 10.69
CA ASN A 151 -16.28 7.08 9.48
C ASN A 151 -16.36 8.04 8.29
N THR A 152 -16.91 9.23 8.48
CA THR A 152 -17.02 10.25 7.43
C THR A 152 -15.64 10.69 6.94
N LEU A 153 -14.70 10.96 7.84
CA LEU A 153 -13.35 11.39 7.48
C LEU A 153 -12.62 10.30 6.69
N VAL A 154 -12.60 9.07 7.22
CA VAL A 154 -11.94 7.93 6.57
C VAL A 154 -12.59 7.63 5.22
N SER A 155 -13.91 7.62 5.13
CA SER A 155 -14.63 7.41 3.87
C SER A 155 -14.26 8.45 2.81
N ASN A 156 -14.17 9.72 3.19
CA ASN A 156 -13.78 10.80 2.27
C ASN A 156 -12.35 10.62 1.74
N VAL A 157 -11.44 10.11 2.57
CA VAL A 157 -10.06 9.81 2.16
C VAL A 157 -10.03 8.64 1.20
N LEU A 158 -10.71 7.54 1.54
CA LEU A 158 -10.74 6.35 0.68
C LEU A 158 -11.40 6.65 -0.67
N LEU A 159 -12.50 7.44 -0.71
CA LEU A 159 -13.11 7.89 -1.96
C LEU A 159 -12.17 8.76 -2.80
N ALA A 160 -11.37 9.61 -2.17
CA ALA A 160 -10.39 10.42 -2.89
C ALA A 160 -9.21 9.58 -3.42
N LEU A 161 -8.87 8.49 -2.74
CA LEU A 161 -7.89 7.51 -3.23
C LEU A 161 -8.44 6.64 -4.35
N ASP A 162 -9.77 6.39 -4.41
CA ASP A 162 -10.42 5.58 -5.44
C ASP A 162 -10.13 6.09 -6.86
N ASP A 163 -10.07 7.41 -7.01
CA ASP A 163 -9.78 8.08 -8.28
C ASP A 163 -8.29 8.01 -8.73
N ILE A 164 -7.41 7.43 -7.92
CA ILE A 164 -5.97 7.37 -8.18
C ILE A 164 -5.61 5.99 -8.76
N ASP A 165 -5.07 5.97 -9.98
CA ASP A 165 -4.51 4.78 -10.60
C ASP A 165 -3.01 4.64 -10.24
N PHE A 166 -2.67 3.54 -9.56
CA PHE A 166 -1.28 3.19 -9.24
C PHE A 166 -0.61 2.32 -10.30
N GLY A 167 -1.27 2.08 -11.43
CA GLY A 167 -0.69 1.36 -12.57
C GLY A 167 -0.42 -0.12 -12.29
N VAL A 168 -1.18 -0.76 -11.41
CA VAL A 168 -1.00 -2.18 -11.05
C VAL A 168 -1.18 -3.11 -12.25
N GLU A 169 -2.07 -2.76 -13.18
CA GLU A 169 -2.33 -3.52 -14.41
C GLU A 169 -1.23 -3.34 -15.47
N ALA A 170 -0.49 -2.24 -15.42
CA ALA A 170 0.61 -2.01 -16.34
C ALA A 170 1.84 -2.76 -15.83
N SER A 171 2.28 -3.77 -16.56
CA SER A 171 3.57 -4.48 -16.34
C SER A 171 4.79 -3.56 -16.56
N GLN A 172 4.66 -2.28 -16.25
CA GLN A 172 5.71 -1.28 -16.41
C GLN A 172 6.59 -1.27 -15.16
N GLU A 173 7.88 -1.34 -15.38
CA GLU A 173 8.97 -1.22 -14.39
C GLU A 173 9.01 0.12 -13.62
N ILE A 174 7.96 0.95 -13.73
CA ILE A 174 7.88 2.24 -13.05
C ILE A 174 7.24 1.99 -11.69
N ASP A 175 8.01 2.18 -10.65
CA ASP A 175 7.54 2.15 -9.26
C ASP A 175 6.68 3.40 -8.97
N ILE A 176 5.43 3.36 -9.48
CA ILE A 176 4.46 4.45 -9.28
C ILE A 176 4.11 4.58 -7.79
N LEU A 177 4.03 3.44 -7.08
CA LEU A 177 3.78 3.45 -5.63
C LEU A 177 4.95 4.07 -4.88
N GLY A 178 6.20 3.69 -5.20
CA GLY A 178 7.38 4.27 -4.58
C GLY A 178 7.49 5.77 -4.84
N ASP A 179 7.23 6.21 -6.08
CA ASP A 179 7.18 7.64 -6.44
C ASP A 179 6.08 8.40 -5.66
N ALA A 180 4.91 7.79 -5.49
CA ALA A 180 3.81 8.36 -4.70
C ALA A 180 4.19 8.47 -3.22
N TYR A 181 4.77 7.41 -2.66
CA TYR A 181 5.21 7.33 -1.28
C TYR A 181 6.29 8.38 -0.98
N GLU A 182 7.35 8.44 -1.79
CA GLU A 182 8.41 9.43 -1.64
C GLU A 182 7.90 10.88 -1.78
N TYR A 183 6.99 11.12 -2.74
CA TYR A 183 6.35 12.43 -2.88
C TYR A 183 5.60 12.83 -1.62
N MET A 184 4.79 11.93 -1.07
CA MET A 184 4.02 12.20 0.14
C MET A 184 4.93 12.48 1.34
N ILE A 185 5.98 11.67 1.55
CA ILE A 185 6.98 11.92 2.60
C ILE A 185 7.60 13.30 2.43
N SER A 186 8.00 13.69 1.20
CA SER A 186 8.62 14.99 0.94
C SER A 186 7.70 16.17 1.29
N GLN A 187 6.40 16.05 1.01
CA GLN A 187 5.40 17.07 1.30
C GLN A 187 5.14 17.21 2.81
N PHE A 188 5.09 16.08 3.52
CA PHE A 188 4.95 16.08 4.98
C PHE A 188 6.21 16.61 5.67
N ALA A 189 7.37 16.26 5.13
CA ALA A 189 8.64 16.78 5.56
C ALA A 189 8.69 18.31 5.49
N ALA A 190 8.25 18.89 4.38
CA ALA A 190 8.18 20.34 4.21
C ALA A 190 7.21 21.02 5.19
N GLY A 191 6.11 20.34 5.56
CA GLY A 191 5.08 20.85 6.49
C GLY A 191 5.44 20.73 7.97
N ALA A 192 6.32 19.80 8.35
CA ALA A 192 6.68 19.51 9.75
C ALA A 192 7.85 20.37 10.29
N GLY A 193 8.43 21.25 9.48
CA GLY A 193 9.56 22.10 9.87
C GLY A 193 10.89 21.33 10.01
N LYS A 194 11.82 21.85 10.86
CA LYS A 194 13.20 21.32 10.99
C LYS A 194 13.32 19.82 11.34
N LYS A 195 12.27 19.18 11.84
CA LYS A 195 12.29 17.74 12.17
C LYS A 195 12.12 16.81 10.96
N ALA A 196 11.69 17.35 9.84
CA ALA A 196 11.36 16.55 8.66
C ALA A 196 12.58 16.13 7.85
N GLY A 197 13.68 16.86 7.93
CA GLY A 197 14.96 16.47 7.30
C GLY A 197 15.64 15.25 7.94
N GLU A 198 15.11 14.76 9.06
CA GLU A 198 15.65 13.55 9.73
C GLU A 198 15.15 12.23 9.09
N PHE A 199 14.12 12.28 8.22
CA PHE A 199 13.44 11.08 7.71
C PHE A 199 13.56 10.87 6.20
N TYR A 200 14.12 11.81 5.47
CA TYR A 200 14.04 11.76 4.01
C TYR A 200 15.27 12.32 3.32
N THR A 201 15.86 11.52 2.44
CA THR A 201 16.90 11.96 1.50
C THR A 201 16.26 12.31 0.16
N PRO A 202 16.40 13.55 -0.38
CA PRO A 202 15.83 13.90 -1.66
C PRO A 202 16.23 12.93 -2.78
N GLN A 203 15.29 12.65 -3.70
CA GLN A 203 15.46 11.65 -4.77
C GLN A 203 16.74 11.90 -5.60
N GLU A 204 17.01 13.16 -5.94
CA GLU A 204 18.18 13.53 -6.73
C GLU A 204 19.48 13.21 -5.99
N VAL A 205 19.49 13.41 -4.67
CA VAL A 205 20.66 13.12 -3.83
C VAL A 205 20.82 11.60 -3.67
N SER A 206 19.75 10.87 -3.37
CA SER A 206 19.78 9.41 -3.24
C SER A 206 20.23 8.74 -4.55
N ARG A 207 19.79 9.25 -5.70
CA ARG A 207 20.22 8.78 -7.02
C ARG A 207 21.70 8.98 -7.25
N ILE A 208 22.22 10.19 -7.00
CA ILE A 208 23.65 10.51 -7.17
C ILE A 208 24.50 9.60 -6.27
N LEU A 209 24.11 9.44 -5.00
CA LEU A 209 24.82 8.58 -4.06
C LEU A 209 24.81 7.12 -4.49
N ALA A 210 23.64 6.62 -4.93
CA ALA A 210 23.51 5.27 -5.45
C ALA A 210 24.37 5.04 -6.70
N GLU A 211 24.38 5.98 -7.65
CA GLU A 211 25.22 5.91 -8.85
C GLU A 211 26.72 5.90 -8.50
N ILE A 212 27.15 6.69 -7.49
CA ILE A 212 28.54 6.71 -7.04
C ILE A 212 28.95 5.36 -6.42
N VAL A 213 28.14 4.80 -5.51
CA VAL A 213 28.51 3.55 -4.82
C VAL A 213 28.40 2.32 -5.70
N THR A 214 27.60 2.37 -6.76
CA THR A 214 27.46 1.29 -7.72
C THR A 214 28.40 1.42 -8.91
N LEU A 215 29.17 2.50 -9.02
CA LEU A 215 30.05 2.78 -10.15
C LEU A 215 31.08 1.65 -10.34
N GLY A 216 31.11 1.07 -11.53
CA GLY A 216 32.02 -0.04 -11.87
C GLY A 216 31.57 -1.43 -11.40
N HIS A 217 30.39 -1.52 -10.77
CA HIS A 217 29.81 -2.78 -10.35
C HIS A 217 28.60 -3.15 -11.24
N ASN A 218 28.68 -4.28 -11.94
CA ASN A 218 27.56 -4.80 -12.74
C ASN A 218 26.52 -5.55 -11.90
N ARG A 219 26.88 -5.96 -10.69
CA ARG A 219 26.03 -6.66 -9.74
C ARG A 219 26.51 -6.42 -8.31
N LEU A 220 25.60 -6.05 -7.44
CA LEU A 220 25.85 -5.95 -6.00
C LEU A 220 25.45 -7.25 -5.32
N ARG A 221 26.25 -7.70 -4.37
CA ARG A 221 25.91 -8.87 -3.55
C ARG A 221 24.97 -8.48 -2.42
N ASN A 222 25.32 -7.46 -1.67
CA ASN A 222 24.55 -6.92 -0.56
C ASN A 222 24.65 -5.40 -0.57
N VAL A 223 23.61 -4.73 -0.08
CA VAL A 223 23.60 -3.29 0.21
C VAL A 223 23.21 -3.13 1.68
N TYR A 224 23.93 -2.28 2.40
CA TYR A 224 23.67 -2.01 3.80
C TYR A 224 23.75 -0.51 4.07
N ASP A 225 22.72 0.02 4.72
CA ASP A 225 22.68 1.41 5.21
C ASP A 225 22.34 1.40 6.70
N PRO A 226 23.28 1.77 7.59
CA PRO A 226 23.06 1.80 9.04
C PRO A 226 22.06 2.88 9.48
N THR A 227 21.63 3.75 8.57
CA THR A 227 20.76 4.90 8.84
C THR A 227 19.63 4.97 7.80
N CYS A 228 19.15 3.83 7.35
CA CYS A 228 18.33 3.69 6.15
C CYS A 228 17.07 4.58 6.09
N GLY A 229 16.51 4.98 7.25
CA GLY A 229 15.32 5.80 7.30
C GLY A 229 14.16 5.18 6.49
N SER A 230 13.75 5.86 5.40
CA SER A 230 12.74 5.36 4.46
C SER A 230 13.23 4.28 3.50
N GLY A 231 14.51 3.88 3.57
CA GLY A 231 15.12 2.92 2.65
C GLY A 231 15.41 3.45 1.24
N SER A 232 15.22 4.74 0.97
CA SER A 232 15.35 5.30 -0.38
C SER A 232 16.74 5.09 -1.02
N LEU A 233 17.81 5.15 -0.24
CA LEU A 233 19.17 4.86 -0.71
C LEU A 233 19.37 3.38 -1.05
N LEU A 234 18.85 2.48 -0.21
CA LEU A 234 18.93 1.03 -0.41
C LEU A 234 18.19 0.62 -1.68
N LEU A 235 16.92 1.04 -1.81
CA LEU A 235 16.09 0.75 -2.98
C LEU A 235 16.71 1.28 -4.27
N ARG A 236 17.25 2.49 -4.24
CA ARG A 236 17.93 3.10 -5.39
C ARG A 236 19.20 2.35 -5.78
N ALA A 237 20.05 2.00 -4.81
CA ALA A 237 21.26 1.23 -5.03
C ALA A 237 20.94 -0.18 -5.55
N ALA A 238 19.90 -0.83 -5.03
CA ALA A 238 19.43 -2.13 -5.48
C ALA A 238 18.95 -2.10 -6.92
N SER A 239 18.14 -1.09 -7.29
CA SER A 239 17.63 -0.91 -8.65
C SER A 239 18.77 -0.69 -9.67
N ILE A 240 19.74 0.17 -9.37
CA ILE A 240 20.87 0.44 -10.26
C ILE A 240 21.85 -0.75 -10.32
N GLY A 241 22.20 -1.32 -9.19
CA GLY A 241 23.21 -2.35 -9.04
C GLY A 241 22.68 -3.78 -9.18
N LYS A 242 21.39 -4.00 -9.46
CA LYS A 242 20.75 -5.32 -9.50
C LYS A 242 21.16 -6.17 -8.28
N ALA A 243 20.97 -5.62 -7.08
CA ALA A 243 21.30 -6.31 -5.84
C ALA A 243 20.48 -7.59 -5.67
N ALA A 244 21.12 -8.63 -5.13
CA ALA A 244 20.43 -9.89 -4.82
C ALA A 244 19.72 -9.81 -3.45
N TYR A 245 20.23 -8.98 -2.54
CA TYR A 245 19.71 -8.79 -1.19
C TYR A 245 19.88 -7.32 -0.77
N ILE A 246 18.88 -6.79 -0.06
CA ILE A 246 18.86 -5.45 0.54
C ILE A 246 18.88 -5.59 2.04
#